data_274b7f69edfa9da029165d0d88f08849
#
_entry.id   274b7f69edfa9da029165d0d88f08849
#
_cell.length_a   1.000
_cell.length_b   1.000
_cell.length_c   1.000
_cell.angle_alpha   90.00
_cell.angle_beta   90.00
_cell.angle_gamma   90.00
#
_symmetry.space_group_name_H-M   'P 1'
#
loop_
_entity.id
_entity.type
_entity.pdbx_description
1 polymer ?
#
loop_
_entity_poly.entity_id
_entity_poly.type
_entity_poly.pdbx_seq_one_letter_code
_entity_poly.pdbx_strand_id
1 'polypeptide(L)'
;MVHSEPIIRDNDFYGFIEVVDRPKLSVVICMVKHDDYMTPFSAWEDVSAYIPRHLTLWEAFYGDGTSGAHLTELGFDVIHEDVDFFEHDLGECVVTNPPFSELPRVLARLRELGKPFVVIMPCSTLTTRYFRDLFPDIQVIVPRRRIQFRKLVDGEEVPSGRCSFDCLYFCWRLGLPRDVVFSTRWPFLPSRQK
;
A
#
# COMPACT_ATOMS: atom_id res chain seq x y z
N MET A 1 -26.76 5.47 -28.46
CA MET A 1 -25.48 6.19 -28.30
C MET A 1 -25.39 6.62 -26.85
N VAL A 2 -24.42 6.07 -26.15
CA VAL A 2 -24.21 6.37 -24.72
C VAL A 2 -23.17 7.48 -24.66
N HIS A 3 -23.54 8.65 -24.17
CA HIS A 3 -22.60 9.72 -23.83
C HIS A 3 -22.26 9.63 -22.35
N SER A 4 -20.99 9.37 -22.04
CA SER A 4 -20.44 9.45 -20.70
C SER A 4 -19.79 10.81 -20.52
N GLU A 5 -20.32 11.64 -19.63
CA GLU A 5 -19.68 12.87 -19.19
C GLU A 5 -18.95 12.63 -17.85
N PRO A 6 -17.73 13.14 -17.67
CA PRO A 6 -17.04 13.02 -16.40
C PRO A 6 -17.58 14.04 -15.40
N ILE A 7 -17.99 13.59 -14.23
CA ILE A 7 -18.30 14.47 -13.08
C ILE A 7 -17.02 14.59 -12.24
N ILE A 8 -16.40 15.77 -12.30
CA ILE A 8 -15.30 16.12 -11.36
C ILE A 8 -15.97 16.65 -10.08
N ARG A 9 -15.80 15.96 -8.97
CA ARG A 9 -15.99 16.51 -7.62
C ARG A 9 -14.70 16.31 -6.84
N ASP A 10 -14.32 17.36 -6.13
CA ASP A 10 -13.14 17.40 -5.27
C ASP A 10 -13.17 16.25 -4.26
N ASN A 11 -12.44 15.22 -4.57
CA ASN A 11 -11.82 14.19 -3.76
C ASN A 11 -11.58 12.95 -4.63
N ASP A 12 -10.37 12.73 -5.01
CA ASP A 12 -9.64 11.62 -5.62
C ASP A 12 -10.35 10.24 -5.80
N PHE A 13 -11.53 10.22 -6.44
CA PHE A 13 -12.21 8.98 -6.83
C PHE A 13 -12.57 9.02 -8.31
N TYR A 14 -11.93 8.17 -9.11
CA TYR A 14 -12.36 7.91 -10.49
C TYR A 14 -13.47 6.86 -10.47
N GLY A 15 -14.71 7.29 -10.76
CA GLY A 15 -15.85 6.42 -10.96
C GLY A 15 -16.35 6.52 -12.40
N PHE A 16 -16.80 5.42 -12.98
CA PHE A 16 -17.56 5.41 -14.23
C PHE A 16 -19.06 5.34 -13.91
N ILE A 17 -19.86 6.13 -14.63
CA ILE A 17 -21.31 6.07 -14.54
C ILE A 17 -21.81 5.31 -15.76
N GLU A 18 -22.47 4.18 -15.54
CA GLU A 18 -23.24 3.50 -16.55
C GLU A 18 -24.71 3.99 -16.47
N VAL A 19 -25.16 4.69 -17.50
CA VAL A 19 -26.55 5.17 -17.57
C VAL A 19 -27.40 4.11 -18.25
N VAL A 20 -28.25 3.44 -17.48
CA VAL A 20 -29.26 2.52 -18.00
C VAL A 20 -30.60 3.26 -18.09
N ASP A 21 -31.10 3.45 -19.32
CA ASP A 21 -32.31 4.16 -19.63
C ASP A 21 -33.57 3.34 -19.22
N ARG A 22 -34.23 3.72 -18.12
CA ARG A 22 -35.58 3.30 -17.75
C ARG A 22 -36.28 4.40 -16.94
N PRO A 23 -37.62 4.50 -17.02
CA PRO A 23 -38.42 5.66 -16.57
C PRO A 23 -38.65 5.74 -15.05
N LYS A 24 -37.67 5.48 -14.23
CA LYS A 24 -37.54 5.95 -12.84
C LYS A 24 -36.05 5.93 -12.52
N LEU A 25 -35.44 7.11 -12.60
CA LEU A 25 -34.01 7.30 -12.36
C LEU A 25 -33.65 6.97 -10.91
N SER A 26 -33.26 5.74 -10.63
CA SER A 26 -32.44 5.42 -9.47
C SER A 26 -30.99 5.31 -9.96
N VAL A 27 -30.23 6.37 -9.74
CA VAL A 27 -28.77 6.32 -9.97
C VAL A 27 -28.19 5.38 -8.92
N VAL A 28 -27.94 4.13 -9.30
CA VAL A 28 -27.14 3.22 -8.49
C VAL A 28 -25.68 3.58 -8.76
N ILE A 29 -25.10 4.41 -7.90
CA ILE A 29 -23.64 4.60 -7.89
C ILE A 29 -23.05 3.31 -7.35
N CYS A 30 -22.68 2.39 -8.23
CA CYS A 30 -21.90 1.23 -7.87
C CYS A 30 -20.45 1.73 -7.66
N MET A 31 -20.14 2.12 -6.43
CA MET A 31 -18.75 2.38 -6.05
C MET A 31 -18.07 1.02 -5.94
N VAL A 32 -17.47 0.55 -7.02
CA VAL A 32 -16.60 -0.62 -6.98
C VAL A 32 -15.33 -0.20 -6.25
N LYS A 33 -15.27 -0.49 -4.95
CA LYS A 33 -14.03 -0.38 -4.18
C LYS A 33 -13.08 -1.44 -4.73
N HIS A 34 -12.12 -1.04 -5.55
CA HIS A 34 -11.06 -1.91 -6.03
C HIS A 34 -9.87 -1.80 -5.07
N ASP A 35 -9.98 -2.40 -3.89
CA ASP A 35 -8.87 -2.53 -2.94
C ASP A 35 -8.19 -3.93 -3.03
N ASP A 36 -8.60 -4.78 -3.97
CA ASP A 36 -8.12 -6.17 -4.15
C ASP A 36 -6.78 -6.24 -4.90
N TYR A 37 -5.82 -5.44 -4.45
CA TYR A 37 -4.47 -5.38 -4.99
C TYR A 37 -3.48 -6.09 -4.08
N MET A 38 -3.03 -7.29 -4.49
CA MET A 38 -2.07 -8.10 -3.74
C MET A 38 -0.64 -7.69 -4.07
N THR A 39 0.17 -7.59 -3.03
CA THR A 39 1.56 -7.14 -3.15
C THR A 39 2.44 -8.26 -3.67
N PRO A 40 3.16 -8.07 -4.80
CA PRO A 40 4.05 -9.08 -5.32
C PRO A 40 5.31 -9.23 -4.45
N PHE A 41 5.93 -10.41 -4.45
CA PHE A 41 7.19 -10.70 -3.76
C PHE A 41 8.27 -9.64 -4.04
N SER A 42 8.40 -9.24 -5.31
CA SER A 42 9.41 -8.26 -5.74
C SER A 42 9.27 -6.88 -5.10
N ALA A 43 8.07 -6.51 -4.63
CA ALA A 43 7.90 -5.25 -3.90
C ALA A 43 8.49 -5.34 -2.48
N TRP A 44 8.25 -6.45 -1.78
CA TRP A 44 8.85 -6.65 -0.46
C TRP A 44 10.36 -6.89 -0.55
N GLU A 45 10.83 -7.63 -1.56
CA GLU A 45 12.27 -7.79 -1.84
C GLU A 45 12.96 -6.43 -2.03
N ASP A 46 12.35 -5.51 -2.78
CA ASP A 46 12.91 -4.19 -3.10
C ASP A 46 13.14 -3.32 -1.85
N VAL A 47 12.32 -3.45 -0.83
CA VAL A 47 12.39 -2.65 0.40
C VAL A 47 13.03 -3.41 1.57
N SER A 48 13.25 -4.72 1.45
CA SER A 48 13.66 -5.62 2.54
C SER A 48 14.96 -5.19 3.25
N ALA A 49 15.88 -4.54 2.54
CA ALA A 49 17.15 -4.06 3.09
C ALA A 49 16.98 -2.92 4.10
N TYR A 50 15.84 -2.25 4.10
CA TYR A 50 15.56 -1.10 4.95
C TYR A 50 14.67 -1.46 6.14
N ILE A 51 14.14 -2.67 6.16
CA ILE A 51 13.29 -3.17 7.25
C ILE A 51 14.18 -3.76 8.35
N PRO A 52 14.02 -3.35 9.62
CA PRO A 52 14.80 -3.86 10.73
C PRO A 52 14.60 -5.37 10.94
N ARG A 53 15.69 -6.15 10.89
CA ARG A 53 15.67 -7.62 11.01
C ARG A 53 15.42 -8.14 12.42
N HIS A 54 15.58 -7.30 13.42
CA HIS A 54 15.46 -7.67 14.84
C HIS A 54 14.07 -7.42 15.41
N LEU A 55 13.15 -6.86 14.61
CA LEU A 55 11.78 -6.59 15.01
C LEU A 55 10.84 -7.65 14.43
N THR A 56 9.87 -8.06 15.21
CA THR A 56 8.73 -8.85 14.73
C THR A 56 7.80 -7.93 13.91
N LEU A 57 7.63 -8.26 12.64
CA LEU A 57 6.80 -7.49 11.73
C LEU A 57 5.32 -7.84 11.92
N TRP A 58 4.45 -6.87 11.74
CA TRP A 58 3.03 -7.09 11.58
C TRP A 58 2.61 -6.73 10.16
N GLU A 59 2.30 -7.75 9.36
CA GLU A 59 1.59 -7.55 8.10
C GLU A 59 0.09 -7.52 8.43
N ALA A 60 -0.46 -6.30 8.48
CA ALA A 60 -1.71 -6.01 9.18
C ALA A 60 -2.98 -6.17 8.33
N PHE A 61 -2.84 -6.37 7.01
CA PHE A 61 -3.96 -6.54 6.08
C PHE A 61 -3.82 -7.86 5.34
N TYR A 62 -4.54 -8.88 5.80
CA TYR A 62 -4.36 -10.27 5.39
C TYR A 62 -4.40 -10.49 3.87
N GLY A 63 -5.36 -9.87 3.17
CA GLY A 63 -5.53 -10.03 1.73
C GLY A 63 -5.77 -11.50 1.33
N ASP A 64 -4.92 -12.02 0.46
CA ASP A 64 -4.92 -13.43 0.05
C ASP A 64 -3.92 -14.30 0.84
N GLY A 65 -3.30 -13.76 1.88
CA GLY A 65 -2.30 -14.45 2.69
C GLY A 65 -0.88 -14.45 2.10
N THR A 66 -0.69 -14.05 0.86
CA THR A 66 0.64 -14.14 0.21
C THR A 66 1.63 -13.10 0.69
N SER A 67 1.17 -11.93 1.14
CA SER A 67 2.04 -10.83 1.58
C SER A 67 2.89 -11.23 2.79
N GLY A 68 2.29 -11.81 3.83
CA GLY A 68 3.01 -12.32 5.00
C GLY A 68 3.94 -13.48 4.66
N ALA A 69 3.51 -14.40 3.77
CA ALA A 69 4.36 -15.48 3.28
C ALA A 69 5.62 -14.96 2.58
N HIS A 70 5.50 -13.92 1.75
CA HIS A 70 6.62 -13.28 1.07
C HIS A 70 7.62 -12.65 2.06
N LEU A 71 7.14 -11.95 3.09
CA LEU A 71 8.00 -11.37 4.12
C LEU A 71 8.72 -12.47 4.94
N THR A 72 8.03 -13.57 5.23
CA THR A 72 8.63 -14.75 5.90
C THR A 72 9.71 -15.40 5.04
N GLU A 73 9.47 -15.57 3.72
CA GLU A 73 10.45 -16.09 2.77
C GLU A 73 11.70 -15.19 2.68
N LEU A 74 11.53 -13.88 2.84
CA LEU A 74 12.63 -12.91 2.92
C LEU A 74 13.37 -12.97 4.26
N GLY A 75 12.98 -13.85 5.19
CA GLY A 75 13.65 -14.13 6.46
C GLY A 75 13.30 -13.17 7.58
N PHE A 76 12.12 -12.57 7.56
CA PHE A 76 11.57 -11.80 8.69
C PHE A 76 10.77 -12.68 9.63
N ASP A 77 10.71 -12.29 10.90
CA ASP A 77 9.73 -12.78 11.86
C ASP A 77 8.42 -12.00 11.64
N VAL A 78 7.32 -12.67 11.28
CA VAL A 78 6.10 -12.02 10.78
C VAL A 78 4.86 -12.54 11.49
N ILE A 79 4.09 -11.66 12.05
CA ILE A 79 2.70 -11.90 12.46
C ILE A 79 1.81 -11.50 11.29
N HIS A 80 1.08 -12.47 10.76
CA HIS A 80 0.15 -12.29 9.65
C HIS A 80 -1.12 -13.09 9.90
N GLU A 81 -2.06 -12.49 10.58
CA GLU A 81 -3.30 -13.10 11.04
C GLU A 81 -4.48 -12.33 10.42
N ASP A 82 -5.57 -13.04 10.13
CA ASP A 82 -6.81 -12.44 9.64
C ASP A 82 -7.60 -11.82 10.80
N VAL A 83 -7.11 -10.66 11.27
CA VAL A 83 -7.68 -9.90 12.39
C VAL A 83 -7.90 -8.44 11.99
N ASP A 84 -8.83 -7.77 12.65
CA ASP A 84 -9.09 -6.35 12.38
C ASP A 84 -7.92 -5.49 12.87
N PHE A 85 -7.26 -4.80 11.93
CA PHE A 85 -6.18 -3.85 12.20
C PHE A 85 -6.55 -2.76 13.22
N PHE A 86 -7.81 -2.37 13.24
CA PHE A 86 -8.27 -1.28 14.10
C PHE A 86 -8.50 -1.71 15.54
N GLU A 87 -8.64 -3.01 15.79
CA GLU A 87 -8.91 -3.57 17.13
C GLU A 87 -7.67 -4.22 17.77
N HIS A 88 -6.64 -4.52 16.98
CA HIS A 88 -5.44 -5.23 17.44
C HIS A 88 -4.19 -4.35 17.41
N ASP A 89 -3.21 -4.75 18.19
CA ASP A 89 -1.88 -4.13 18.28
C ASP A 89 -0.82 -5.24 18.37
N LEU A 90 -0.37 -5.73 17.20
CA LEU A 90 0.53 -6.85 17.07
C LEU A 90 1.91 -6.42 16.55
N GLY A 91 2.92 -7.28 16.76
CA GLY A 91 4.28 -7.04 16.32
C GLY A 91 4.91 -5.76 16.85
N GLU A 92 6.11 -5.45 16.37
CA GLU A 92 6.92 -4.30 16.79
C GLU A 92 7.07 -3.27 15.67
N CYS A 93 6.85 -3.68 14.42
CA CYS A 93 6.92 -2.84 13.23
C CYS A 93 5.78 -3.22 12.26
N VAL A 94 5.01 -2.25 11.79
CA VAL A 94 3.95 -2.50 10.80
C VAL A 94 4.54 -2.45 9.39
N VAL A 95 4.39 -3.54 8.63
CA VAL A 95 4.84 -3.63 7.23
C VAL A 95 3.69 -4.14 6.39
N THR A 96 3.04 -3.25 5.62
CA THR A 96 1.76 -3.61 4.99
C THR A 96 1.43 -2.80 3.74
N ASN A 97 0.45 -3.30 2.99
CA ASN A 97 -0.22 -2.62 1.88
C ASN A 97 -1.72 -2.50 2.21
N PRO A 98 -2.16 -1.39 2.79
CA PRO A 98 -3.54 -1.22 3.23
C PRO A 98 -4.51 -0.96 2.07
N PRO A 99 -5.82 -1.13 2.28
CA PRO A 99 -6.84 -0.67 1.35
C PRO A 99 -6.78 0.85 1.20
N PHE A 100 -6.58 1.34 -0.04
CA PHE A 100 -6.36 2.76 -0.28
C PHE A 100 -7.61 3.62 -0.02
N SER A 101 -8.79 3.01 -0.07
CA SER A 101 -10.04 3.68 0.28
C SER A 101 -10.13 4.08 1.76
N GLU A 102 -9.32 3.44 2.64
CA GLU A 102 -9.34 3.67 4.09
C GLU A 102 -8.11 4.41 4.62
N LEU A 103 -7.24 4.91 3.76
CA LEU A 103 -5.98 5.53 4.16
C LEU A 103 -6.09 6.57 5.28
N PRO A 104 -7.07 7.48 5.32
CA PRO A 104 -7.17 8.44 6.42
C PRO A 104 -7.33 7.76 7.79
N ARG A 105 -8.14 6.69 7.85
CA ARG A 105 -8.39 5.92 9.06
C ARG A 105 -7.18 5.07 9.44
N VAL A 106 -6.56 4.42 8.46
CA VAL A 106 -5.34 3.62 8.64
C VAL A 106 -4.20 4.47 9.20
N LEU A 107 -3.98 5.65 8.63
CA LEU A 107 -2.94 6.56 9.07
C LEU A 107 -3.17 7.10 10.49
N ALA A 108 -4.42 7.41 10.84
CA ALA A 108 -4.76 7.78 12.21
C ALA A 108 -4.41 6.65 13.19
N ARG A 109 -4.77 5.41 12.85
CA ARG A 109 -4.44 4.22 13.66
C ARG A 109 -2.94 3.98 13.77
N LEU A 110 -2.17 4.09 12.68
CA LEU A 110 -0.70 3.98 12.71
C LEU A 110 -0.07 5.03 13.63
N ARG A 111 -0.64 6.24 13.66
CA ARG A 111 -0.18 7.30 14.57
C ARG A 111 -0.46 6.97 16.03
N GLU A 112 -1.63 6.39 16.34
CA GLU A 112 -1.98 5.91 17.68
C GLU A 112 -1.06 4.79 18.15
N LEU A 113 -0.80 3.79 17.28
CA LEU A 113 0.09 2.68 17.58
C LEU A 113 1.52 3.16 17.90
N GLY A 114 1.97 4.24 17.26
CA GLY A 114 3.26 4.85 17.54
C GLY A 114 4.47 3.98 17.21
N LYS A 115 4.28 2.87 16.48
CA LYS A 115 5.32 1.92 16.07
C LYS A 115 6.00 2.36 14.77
N PRO A 116 7.24 1.94 14.53
CA PRO A 116 7.84 2.02 13.20
C PRO A 116 6.95 1.36 12.16
N PHE A 117 6.95 1.91 10.93
CA PHE A 117 6.22 1.26 9.85
C PHE A 117 6.87 1.43 8.48
N VAL A 118 6.56 0.50 7.59
CA VAL A 118 6.70 0.57 6.13
C VAL A 118 5.35 0.30 5.51
N VAL A 119 4.77 1.29 4.86
CA VAL A 119 3.43 1.18 4.26
C VAL A 119 3.50 1.56 2.80
N ILE A 120 2.94 0.70 1.94
CA ILE A 120 2.80 1.00 0.52
C ILE A 120 1.56 1.88 0.33
N MET A 121 1.75 3.06 -0.26
CA MET A 121 0.65 3.99 -0.55
C MET A 121 0.87 4.72 -1.87
N PRO A 122 -0.20 5.22 -2.52
CA PRO A 122 -0.08 6.08 -3.69
C PRO A 122 0.78 7.31 -3.41
N CYS A 123 1.62 7.71 -4.37
CA CYS A 123 2.50 8.88 -4.22
C CYS A 123 1.70 10.19 -4.00
N SER A 124 0.47 10.27 -4.49
CA SER A 124 -0.45 11.39 -4.24
C SER A 124 -0.76 11.62 -2.75
N THR A 125 -0.62 10.59 -1.91
CA THR A 125 -0.81 10.69 -0.45
C THR A 125 0.07 11.76 0.18
N LEU A 126 1.29 11.98 -0.35
CA LEU A 126 2.23 13.02 0.13
C LEU A 126 1.65 14.43 0.08
N THR A 127 0.72 14.70 -0.81
CA THR A 127 0.14 16.02 -1.00
C THR A 127 -1.15 16.26 -0.21
N THR A 128 -1.68 15.20 0.41
CA THR A 128 -2.92 15.29 1.19
C THR A 128 -2.68 15.98 2.53
N ARG A 129 -3.66 16.81 2.96
CA ARG A 129 -3.57 17.54 4.21
C ARG A 129 -3.53 16.60 5.42
N TYR A 130 -4.43 15.61 5.46
CA TYR A 130 -4.54 14.68 6.58
C TYR A 130 -3.23 13.91 6.81
N PHE A 131 -2.50 13.56 5.74
CA PHE A 131 -1.23 12.87 5.86
C PHE A 131 -0.13 13.78 6.45
N ARG A 132 0.00 14.99 5.92
CA ARG A 132 1.02 15.95 6.33
C ARG A 132 0.87 16.40 7.80
N ASP A 133 -0.38 16.51 8.26
CA ASP A 133 -0.67 16.85 9.65
C ASP A 133 -0.29 15.72 10.62
N LEU A 134 -0.40 14.45 10.19
CA LEU A 134 -0.07 13.28 11.00
C LEU A 134 1.43 12.92 10.99
N PHE A 135 2.09 13.04 9.85
CA PHE A 135 3.46 12.57 9.64
C PHE A 135 4.36 13.62 8.97
N PRO A 136 4.67 14.73 9.65
CA PRO A 136 5.54 15.77 9.08
C PRO A 136 6.99 15.30 8.91
N ASP A 137 7.40 14.26 9.63
CA ASP A 137 8.73 13.64 9.68
C ASP A 137 8.81 12.33 8.90
N ILE A 138 7.89 12.10 7.96
CA ILE A 138 7.89 10.89 7.13
C ILE A 138 9.12 10.81 6.24
N GLN A 139 9.64 9.60 6.08
CA GLN A 139 10.64 9.27 5.08
C GLN A 139 10.02 8.40 4.00
N VAL A 140 10.50 8.47 2.77
CA VAL A 140 9.99 7.67 1.66
C VAL A 140 11.09 6.91 0.95
N ILE A 141 10.76 5.68 0.53
CA ILE A 141 11.59 4.92 -0.38
C ILE A 141 10.88 4.89 -1.73
N VAL A 142 11.57 5.38 -2.76
CA VAL A 142 11.12 5.30 -4.14
C VAL A 142 11.50 3.91 -4.68
N PRO A 143 10.54 3.08 -5.09
CA PRO A 143 10.83 1.74 -5.60
C PRO A 143 11.68 1.83 -6.88
N ARG A 144 12.56 0.86 -7.07
CA ARG A 144 13.41 0.77 -8.27
C ARG A 144 12.61 0.65 -9.56
N ARG A 145 11.46 0.02 -9.48
CA ARG A 145 10.49 -0.13 -10.58
C ARG A 145 9.11 0.11 -10.01
N ARG A 146 8.22 0.59 -10.86
CA ARG A 146 6.81 0.70 -10.52
C ARG A 146 6.29 -0.63 -9.96
N ILE A 147 5.66 -0.58 -8.79
CA ILE A 147 5.04 -1.76 -8.19
C ILE A 147 3.89 -2.22 -9.08
N GLN A 148 3.96 -3.47 -9.54
CA GLN A 148 2.91 -4.10 -10.34
C GLN A 148 2.13 -5.04 -9.43
N PHE A 149 1.04 -4.55 -8.87
CA PHE A 149 0.18 -5.36 -8.00
C PHE A 149 -0.51 -6.47 -8.79
N ARG A 150 -0.78 -7.58 -8.14
CA ARG A 150 -1.70 -8.60 -8.65
C ARG A 150 -3.11 -8.17 -8.30
N LYS A 151 -4.03 -8.30 -9.23
CA LYS A 151 -5.44 -8.01 -8.99
C LYS A 151 -6.21 -9.31 -8.85
N LEU A 152 -7.00 -9.41 -7.78
CA LEU A 152 -7.96 -10.50 -7.62
C LEU A 152 -9.37 -9.98 -7.95
N VAL A 153 -10.15 -10.81 -8.63
CA VAL A 153 -11.59 -10.59 -8.84
C VAL A 153 -12.26 -11.91 -8.53
N ASP A 154 -13.16 -11.91 -7.56
CA ASP A 154 -13.83 -13.13 -7.06
C ASP A 154 -12.86 -14.24 -6.64
N GLY A 155 -11.68 -13.86 -6.12
CA GLY A 155 -10.63 -14.78 -5.68
C GLY A 155 -9.73 -15.33 -6.80
N GLU A 156 -9.97 -14.98 -8.05
CA GLU A 156 -9.12 -15.37 -9.18
C GLU A 156 -8.19 -14.24 -9.62
N GLU A 157 -6.94 -14.59 -9.92
CA GLU A 157 -5.98 -13.61 -10.45
C GLU A 157 -6.37 -13.24 -11.87
N VAL A 158 -6.70 -11.96 -12.07
CA VAL A 158 -6.98 -11.43 -13.39
C VAL A 158 -5.76 -10.68 -13.92
N PRO A 159 -5.53 -10.69 -15.24
CA PRO A 159 -4.50 -9.86 -15.84
C PRO A 159 -4.74 -8.41 -15.46
N SER A 160 -3.99 -7.90 -14.48
CA SER A 160 -4.06 -6.48 -14.16
C SER A 160 -3.44 -5.72 -15.34
N GLY A 161 -4.23 -4.89 -16.00
CA GLY A 161 -3.69 -3.80 -16.76
C GLY A 161 -2.72 -3.00 -15.85
N ARG A 162 -1.93 -2.09 -16.43
CA ARG A 162 -1.07 -1.23 -15.62
C ARG A 162 -1.92 -0.54 -14.56
N CYS A 163 -1.57 -0.71 -13.28
CA CYS A 163 -2.20 0.05 -12.21
C CYS A 163 -2.21 1.53 -12.58
N SER A 164 -3.32 2.22 -12.36
CA SER A 164 -3.46 3.64 -12.72
C SER A 164 -2.69 4.59 -11.81
N PHE A 165 -2.11 4.09 -10.73
CA PHE A 165 -1.42 4.87 -9.71
C PHE A 165 0.01 4.36 -9.48
N ASP A 166 0.90 5.28 -9.11
CA ASP A 166 2.25 4.97 -8.66
C ASP A 166 2.31 4.96 -7.14
N CYS A 167 3.00 3.97 -6.57
CA CYS A 167 3.15 3.82 -5.13
C CYS A 167 4.60 4.03 -4.70
N LEU A 168 4.75 4.50 -3.45
CA LEU A 168 6.00 4.60 -2.71
C LEU A 168 5.89 3.77 -1.43
N TYR A 169 7.04 3.47 -0.82
CA TYR A 169 7.08 2.98 0.55
C TYR A 169 7.21 4.19 1.48
N PHE A 170 6.21 4.38 2.33
CA PHE A 170 6.21 5.40 3.35
C PHE A 170 6.76 4.80 4.63
N CYS A 171 7.80 5.41 5.17
CA CYS A 171 8.58 4.87 6.27
C CYS A 171 8.58 5.85 7.44
N TRP A 172 8.25 5.38 8.62
CA TRP A 172 8.28 6.18 9.82
C TRP A 172 9.07 5.49 10.92
N ARG A 173 9.92 6.25 11.62
CA ARG A 173 10.79 5.76 12.70
C ARG A 173 11.72 4.59 12.33
N LEU A 174 12.10 4.48 11.07
CA LEU A 174 13.10 3.47 10.62
C LEU A 174 14.52 4.00 10.61
N GLY A 175 14.73 5.30 10.76
CA GLY A 175 16.05 5.90 10.73
C GLY A 175 16.75 5.78 9.37
N LEU A 176 16.01 5.96 8.28
CA LEU A 176 16.59 5.95 6.94
C LEU A 176 17.64 7.06 6.80
N PRO A 177 18.66 6.88 5.96
CA PRO A 177 19.79 7.82 5.85
C PRO A 177 19.40 9.19 5.27
N ARG A 178 18.22 9.30 4.65
CA ARG A 178 17.67 10.52 4.02
C ARG A 178 16.15 10.46 4.05
N ASP A 179 15.51 11.62 3.87
CA ASP A 179 14.04 11.70 3.78
C ASP A 179 13.50 11.02 2.54
N VAL A 180 14.25 11.08 1.43
CA VAL A 180 13.95 10.35 0.20
C VAL A 180 15.11 9.42 -0.13
N VAL A 181 14.82 8.13 -0.20
CA VAL A 181 15.76 7.08 -0.58
C VAL A 181 15.28 6.44 -1.88
N PHE A 182 16.17 6.24 -2.84
CA PHE A 182 15.89 5.43 -4.02
C PHE A 182 16.35 4.02 -3.76
N SER A 183 15.46 3.05 -3.87
CA SER A 183 15.81 1.66 -3.68
C SER A 183 16.88 1.23 -4.69
N THR A 184 17.94 0.60 -4.20
CA THR A 184 19.03 0.11 -5.03
C THR A 184 19.04 -1.42 -4.99
N ARG A 185 19.65 -2.06 -5.99
CA ARG A 185 19.76 -3.52 -6.01
C ARG A 185 20.44 -4.04 -4.74
N TRP A 186 19.76 -4.92 -4.00
CA TRP A 186 20.42 -5.75 -3.01
C TRP A 186 21.03 -6.98 -3.73
N PRO A 187 22.22 -7.43 -3.33
CA PRO A 187 23.09 -6.87 -2.31
C PRO A 187 24.16 -5.95 -2.91
N PHE A 188 24.60 -4.97 -2.13
CA PHE A 188 25.97 -4.47 -2.25
C PHE A 188 26.90 -5.64 -1.90
N LEU A 189 27.21 -6.47 -2.87
CA LEU A 189 28.44 -7.24 -2.77
C LEU A 189 29.57 -6.20 -2.76
N PRO A 190 30.39 -6.15 -1.68
CA PRO A 190 31.56 -5.28 -1.71
C PRO A 190 32.32 -5.65 -2.98
N SER A 191 32.62 -4.64 -3.79
CA SER A 191 33.48 -4.80 -4.96
C SER A 191 34.72 -5.54 -4.50
N ARG A 192 34.95 -6.75 -5.03
CA ARG A 192 36.25 -7.42 -4.84
C ARG A 192 37.31 -6.43 -5.29
N GLN A 193 38.04 -5.87 -4.31
CA GLN A 193 39.26 -5.16 -4.59
C GLN A 193 40.17 -6.17 -5.30
N LYS A 194 40.56 -5.83 -6.54
CA LYS A 194 41.63 -6.53 -7.27
C LYS A 194 42.95 -6.12 -6.72
#